data_50b7794ccf5b0dff43e2ef01d5c13e40
#
_entry.id   50b7794ccf5b0dff43e2ef01d5c13e40
#
_cell.length_a   1.000
_cell.length_b   1.000
_cell.length_c   1.000
_cell.angle_alpha   90.00
_cell.angle_beta   90.00
_cell.angle_gamma   90.00
#
_symmetry.space_group_name_H-M   'P 1'
#
loop_
_entity.id
_entity.type
_entity.pdbx_description
1 polymer ?
#
loop_
_entity_poly.entity_id
_entity_poly.type
_entity_poly.pdbx_seq_one_letter_code
_entity_poly.pdbx_strand_id
1 'polypeptide(L)'
;MYLGKADVNTYDKGAGREFLVSNGRGSYGFSTVIGANTRREHGLLVVRPEGETRHSVLVSKIEETIFHEKKKYQLSTNRYKDLVYPDGYRYLQEYQGNPFPSMLFVIHSILLKKSIFMPQGKACTIIKYELLAAPDKIRIDLRPLFAHRINSEVCPEAAKGEFEVLFNENSSVGVEGKGHRSYFSVTSGAWASKPLWYENLIYEQDDITEAPSVAHLWSPGHVTDEVSEGD
;
A
#
# COMPACT_ATOMS: atom_id res chain seq x y z
N MET A 1 16.55 1.30 12.27
CA MET A 1 15.80 2.53 12.63
C MET A 1 14.58 2.13 13.45
N TYR A 2 14.35 2.83 14.54
CA TYR A 2 13.15 2.72 15.38
C TYR A 2 12.53 4.10 15.51
N LEU A 3 11.22 4.19 15.38
CA LEU A 3 10.44 5.42 15.54
C LEU A 3 9.26 5.12 16.47
N GLY A 4 9.10 5.90 17.51
CA GLY A 4 7.97 5.81 18.41
C GLY A 4 6.84 6.76 17.98
N LYS A 5 5.75 6.75 18.74
CA LYS A 5 4.56 7.59 18.46
C LYS A 5 4.90 9.07 18.26
N ALA A 6 5.80 9.62 19.04
CA ALA A 6 6.20 11.03 18.94
C ALA A 6 6.87 11.40 17.60
N ASP A 7 7.47 10.41 16.91
CA ASP A 7 8.15 10.60 15.63
C ASP A 7 7.22 10.53 14.42
N VAL A 8 6.01 9.97 14.60
CA VAL A 8 5.04 9.68 13.52
C VAL A 8 3.62 10.16 13.81
N ASN A 9 3.43 10.99 14.84
CA ASN A 9 2.12 11.42 15.31
C ASN A 9 1.46 12.52 14.46
N THR A 10 2.18 13.08 13.49
CA THR A 10 1.63 14.00 12.50
C THR A 10 1.93 13.51 11.10
N TYR A 11 1.13 13.96 10.13
CA TYR A 11 1.36 13.64 8.73
C TYR A 11 2.78 14.00 8.30
N ASP A 12 3.22 15.25 8.51
CA ASP A 12 4.52 15.76 8.04
C ASP A 12 5.69 14.96 8.59
N LYS A 13 5.64 14.58 9.89
CA LYS A 13 6.68 13.77 10.51
C LYS A 13 6.76 12.38 9.88
N GLY A 14 5.63 11.74 9.64
CA GLY A 14 5.58 10.40 9.07
C GLY A 14 5.85 10.39 7.56
N ALA A 15 5.36 11.38 6.82
CA ALA A 15 5.57 11.53 5.39
C ALA A 15 7.04 11.83 5.02
N GLY A 16 7.77 12.48 5.93
CA GLY A 16 9.21 12.73 5.76
C GLY A 16 10.11 11.53 6.07
N ARG A 17 9.56 10.37 6.44
CA ARG A 17 10.34 9.17 6.82
C ARG A 17 9.99 8.02 5.90
N GLU A 18 11.01 7.51 5.22
CA GLU A 18 10.86 6.53 4.16
C GLU A 18 11.54 5.21 4.52
N PHE A 19 11.07 4.11 3.94
CA PHE A 19 11.69 2.80 3.99
C PHE A 19 11.85 2.23 2.59
N LEU A 20 12.88 1.41 2.41
CA LEU A 20 13.14 0.66 1.19
C LEU A 20 13.36 -0.81 1.52
N VAL A 21 12.73 -1.68 0.77
CA VAL A 21 13.04 -3.11 0.71
C VAL A 21 13.38 -3.48 -0.73
N SER A 22 14.27 -4.44 -0.94
CA SER A 22 14.65 -4.85 -2.28
C SER A 22 14.86 -6.35 -2.39
N ASN A 23 14.71 -6.88 -3.62
CA ASN A 23 14.97 -8.28 -3.94
C ASN A 23 16.44 -8.56 -4.33
N GLY A 24 17.33 -7.57 -4.27
CA GLY A 24 18.73 -7.68 -4.70
C GLY A 24 18.95 -7.80 -6.21
N ARG A 25 17.90 -7.70 -7.05
CA ARG A 25 17.95 -7.77 -8.52
C ARG A 25 17.24 -6.61 -9.22
N GLY A 26 17.14 -5.47 -8.55
CA GLY A 26 16.60 -4.24 -9.12
C GLY A 26 15.11 -4.01 -8.90
N SER A 27 14.33 -4.99 -8.36
CA SER A 27 12.98 -4.70 -7.89
C SER A 27 12.99 -4.26 -6.45
N TYR A 28 12.07 -3.39 -6.08
CA TYR A 28 12.00 -2.82 -4.73
C TYR A 28 10.56 -2.51 -4.30
N GLY A 29 10.38 -2.35 -2.99
CA GLY A 29 9.22 -1.70 -2.37
C GLY A 29 9.72 -0.46 -1.64
N PHE A 30 9.11 0.70 -1.90
CA PHE A 30 9.51 1.99 -1.37
C PHE A 30 8.29 2.83 -1.02
N SER A 31 8.21 3.32 0.21
CA SER A 31 7.12 4.18 0.66
C SER A 31 7.50 4.91 1.94
N THR A 32 6.61 5.75 2.45
CA THR A 32 6.77 6.35 3.77
C THR A 32 6.32 5.40 4.88
N VAL A 33 6.82 5.61 6.09
CA VAL A 33 6.47 4.78 7.27
C VAL A 33 4.98 4.84 7.63
N ILE A 34 4.27 5.88 7.19
CA ILE A 34 2.82 6.04 7.37
C ILE A 34 2.00 5.53 6.17
N GLY A 35 2.66 4.96 5.15
CA GLY A 35 2.02 4.45 3.95
C GLY A 35 1.46 5.51 3.00
N ALA A 36 1.76 6.78 3.20
CA ALA A 36 1.47 7.85 2.24
C ALA A 36 2.55 7.87 1.16
N ASN A 37 2.17 7.74 -0.09
CA ASN A 37 3.11 7.92 -1.19
C ASN A 37 3.28 9.42 -1.46
N THR A 38 4.50 9.92 -1.33
CA THR A 38 4.86 11.33 -1.50
C THR A 38 5.69 11.59 -2.74
N ARG A 39 6.09 10.52 -3.44
CA ARG A 39 6.91 10.55 -4.67
C ARG A 39 6.35 9.60 -5.72
N ARG A 40 6.63 9.89 -6.99
CA ARG A 40 6.31 9.00 -8.13
C ARG A 40 6.99 7.64 -8.02
N GLU A 41 8.20 7.60 -7.45
CA GLU A 41 8.98 6.39 -7.25
C GLU A 41 8.39 5.46 -6.17
N HIS A 42 7.48 5.96 -5.33
CA HIS A 42 6.85 5.15 -4.31
C HIS A 42 5.95 4.07 -4.91
N GLY A 43 6.09 2.86 -4.39
CA GLY A 43 5.27 1.70 -4.70
C GLY A 43 5.65 0.51 -3.84
N LEU A 44 4.68 -0.32 -3.51
CA LEU A 44 4.93 -1.57 -2.77
C LEU A 44 5.54 -2.65 -3.67
N LEU A 45 5.29 -2.59 -4.99
CA LEU A 45 5.94 -3.44 -5.97
C LEU A 45 6.39 -2.59 -7.15
N VAL A 46 7.68 -2.30 -7.19
CA VAL A 46 8.36 -1.62 -8.29
C VAL A 46 9.34 -2.60 -8.91
N VAL A 47 9.18 -2.85 -10.19
CA VAL A 47 9.96 -3.85 -10.91
C VAL A 47 10.80 -3.20 -12.00
N ARG A 48 11.94 -3.83 -12.31
CA ARG A 48 12.68 -3.55 -13.54
C ARG A 48 12.51 -4.76 -14.46
N PRO A 49 11.69 -4.64 -15.53
CA PRO A 49 11.53 -5.71 -16.49
C PRO A 49 12.88 -6.09 -17.13
N GLU A 50 13.02 -7.33 -17.52
CA GLU A 50 14.25 -7.80 -18.19
C GLU A 50 14.47 -7.06 -19.52
N GLY A 51 15.69 -6.57 -19.75
CA GLY A 51 16.03 -5.75 -20.91
C GLY A 51 15.67 -4.27 -20.80
N GLU A 52 14.94 -3.87 -19.76
CA GLU A 52 14.58 -2.46 -19.53
C GLU A 52 15.58 -1.75 -18.61
N THR A 53 15.77 -0.46 -18.86
CA THR A 53 16.57 0.42 -18.00
C THR A 53 15.73 1.14 -16.95
N ARG A 54 14.44 1.29 -17.21
CA ARG A 54 13.48 1.99 -16.36
C ARG A 54 12.74 1.01 -15.46
N HIS A 55 12.31 1.52 -14.30
CA HIS A 55 11.45 0.79 -13.38
C HIS A 55 9.99 1.10 -13.64
N SER A 56 9.13 0.11 -13.36
CA SER A 56 7.68 0.26 -13.42
C SER A 56 7.05 0.03 -12.06
N VAL A 57 6.21 0.95 -11.61
CA VAL A 57 5.37 0.80 -10.42
C VAL A 57 4.16 -0.03 -10.81
N LEU A 58 4.06 -1.24 -10.32
CA LEU A 58 2.92 -2.14 -10.57
C LEU A 58 1.85 -2.00 -9.51
N VAL A 59 2.23 -2.20 -8.24
CA VAL A 59 1.35 -2.00 -7.08
C VAL A 59 1.85 -0.79 -6.32
N SER A 60 1.03 0.25 -6.27
CA SER A 60 1.39 1.49 -5.61
C SER A 60 1.28 1.35 -4.09
N LYS A 61 0.16 0.86 -3.60
CA LYS A 61 -0.10 0.66 -2.18
C LYS A 61 -1.26 -0.30 -1.94
N ILE A 62 -1.52 -0.64 -0.68
CA ILE A 62 -2.73 -1.33 -0.23
C ILE A 62 -3.48 -0.39 0.70
N GLU A 63 -4.78 -0.28 0.51
CA GLU A 63 -5.70 0.38 1.44
C GLU A 63 -6.24 -0.66 2.41
N GLU A 64 -5.89 -0.51 3.69
CA GLU A 64 -6.32 -1.39 4.75
C GLU A 64 -7.47 -0.77 5.53
N THR A 65 -8.53 -1.56 5.76
CA THR A 65 -9.66 -1.15 6.58
C THR A 65 -10.02 -2.23 7.59
N ILE A 66 -10.06 -1.87 8.86
CA ILE A 66 -10.53 -2.74 9.94
C ILE A 66 -11.97 -2.38 10.27
N PHE A 67 -12.79 -3.41 10.47
CA PHE A 67 -14.16 -3.27 10.98
C PHE A 67 -14.27 -4.03 12.30
N HIS A 68 -14.74 -3.33 13.32
CA HIS A 68 -14.99 -3.89 14.64
C HIS A 68 -16.14 -3.13 15.30
N GLU A 69 -17.09 -3.85 15.93
CA GLU A 69 -18.25 -3.27 16.60
C GLU A 69 -19.03 -2.21 15.78
N LYS A 70 -19.30 -2.48 14.52
CA LYS A 70 -19.98 -1.56 13.59
C LYS A 70 -19.18 -0.30 13.24
N LYS A 71 -17.93 -0.15 13.70
CA LYS A 71 -17.03 0.95 13.38
C LYS A 71 -16.06 0.53 12.29
N LYS A 72 -15.62 1.54 11.53
CA LYS A 72 -14.67 1.40 10.43
C LYS A 72 -13.43 2.21 10.76
N TYR A 73 -12.26 1.59 10.65
CA TYR A 73 -10.96 2.20 10.88
C TYR A 73 -10.09 2.01 9.64
N GLN A 74 -9.72 3.09 8.97
CA GLN A 74 -8.88 3.07 7.79
C GLN A 74 -7.43 3.33 8.21
N LEU A 75 -6.52 2.40 7.92
CA LEU A 75 -5.12 2.48 8.34
C LEU A 75 -4.24 3.17 7.31
N SER A 76 -4.73 3.32 6.10
CA SER A 76 -4.00 4.00 5.03
C SER A 76 -3.96 5.51 5.25
N THR A 77 -3.00 6.14 4.61
CA THR A 77 -2.86 7.60 4.60
C THR A 77 -2.68 8.07 3.16
N ASN A 78 -3.50 9.03 2.74
CA ASN A 78 -3.41 9.63 1.40
C ASN A 78 -3.42 11.15 1.49
N ARG A 79 -2.65 11.80 0.62
CA ARG A 79 -2.63 13.25 0.45
C ARG A 79 -3.44 13.65 -0.76
N TYR A 80 -4.35 14.59 -0.57
CA TYR A 80 -5.08 15.32 -1.59
C TYR A 80 -4.74 16.81 -1.48
N LYS A 81 -5.16 17.64 -2.41
CA LYS A 81 -4.80 19.05 -2.46
C LYS A 81 -4.95 19.77 -1.11
N ASP A 82 -6.12 19.63 -0.46
CA ASP A 82 -6.44 20.34 0.77
C ASP A 82 -6.74 19.39 1.95
N LEU A 83 -6.49 18.08 1.78
CA LEU A 83 -6.94 17.07 2.72
C LEU A 83 -5.95 15.89 2.80
N VAL A 84 -5.73 15.41 4.02
CA VAL A 84 -5.15 14.08 4.28
C VAL A 84 -6.30 13.15 4.67
N TYR A 85 -6.63 12.18 3.81
CA TYR A 85 -7.70 11.23 4.06
C TYR A 85 -7.50 9.92 3.23
N PRO A 86 -7.63 8.74 3.84
CA PRO A 86 -7.73 8.54 5.30
C PRO A 86 -6.50 9.09 6.03
N ASP A 87 -6.62 9.20 7.35
CA ASP A 87 -5.56 9.69 8.23
C ASP A 87 -5.02 8.58 9.16
N GLY A 88 -4.83 7.40 8.59
CA GLY A 88 -4.43 6.18 9.30
C GLY A 88 -3.13 6.28 10.10
N TYR A 89 -2.25 7.25 9.76
CA TYR A 89 -1.06 7.55 10.55
C TYR A 89 -1.38 7.82 12.03
N ARG A 90 -2.59 8.23 12.36
CA ARG A 90 -3.03 8.46 13.74
C ARG A 90 -3.06 7.18 14.57
N TYR A 91 -3.26 6.03 13.92
CA TYR A 91 -3.25 4.71 14.58
C TYR A 91 -1.84 4.12 14.68
N LEU A 92 -0.87 4.62 13.89
CA LEU A 92 0.51 4.15 13.94
C LEU A 92 1.14 4.51 15.29
N GLN A 93 1.59 3.49 16.03
CA GLN A 93 2.20 3.61 17.34
C GLN A 93 3.72 3.56 17.27
N GLU A 94 4.25 2.67 16.43
CA GLU A 94 5.68 2.54 16.25
C GLU A 94 6.02 2.01 14.85
N TYR A 95 7.26 2.28 14.44
CA TYR A 95 7.87 1.71 13.26
C TYR A 95 9.24 1.11 13.60
N GLN A 96 9.51 -0.07 13.09
CA GLN A 96 10.82 -0.73 13.17
C GLN A 96 11.31 -1.07 11.78
N GLY A 97 12.56 -0.68 11.46
CA GLY A 97 13.17 -0.92 10.14
C GLY A 97 14.01 -2.19 10.05
N ASN A 98 14.20 -2.93 11.15
CA ASN A 98 15.08 -4.10 11.21
C ASN A 98 14.40 -5.26 11.98
N PRO A 99 14.40 -6.52 11.48
CA PRO A 99 15.03 -6.97 10.23
C PRO A 99 14.28 -6.51 8.97
N PHE A 100 13.00 -6.19 9.06
CA PHE A 100 12.15 -5.69 7.98
C PHE A 100 11.35 -4.48 8.47
N PRO A 101 10.96 -3.57 7.54
CA PRO A 101 9.99 -2.54 7.85
C PRO A 101 8.74 -3.14 8.49
N SER A 102 8.43 -2.73 9.71
CA SER A 102 7.22 -3.13 10.40
C SER A 102 6.58 -1.94 11.12
N MET A 103 5.26 -1.91 11.08
CA MET A 103 4.40 -0.87 11.64
C MET A 103 3.46 -1.51 12.65
N LEU A 104 3.39 -0.98 13.86
CA LEU A 104 2.40 -1.36 14.86
C LEU A 104 1.30 -0.32 14.91
N PHE A 105 0.08 -0.74 14.55
CA PHE A 105 -1.11 0.07 14.66
C PHE A 105 -1.86 -0.27 15.95
N VAL A 106 -2.30 0.76 16.66
CA VAL A 106 -3.11 0.64 17.88
C VAL A 106 -4.44 1.35 17.68
N ILE A 107 -5.52 0.58 17.72
CA ILE A 107 -6.88 1.07 17.51
C ILE A 107 -7.70 0.62 18.73
N HIS A 108 -7.81 1.47 19.74
CA HIS A 108 -8.39 1.11 21.04
C HIS A 108 -7.69 -0.14 21.63
N SER A 109 -8.41 -1.28 21.71
CA SER A 109 -7.90 -2.56 22.21
C SER A 109 -7.36 -3.50 21.11
N ILE A 110 -7.33 -3.03 19.85
CA ILE A 110 -6.83 -3.81 18.71
C ILE A 110 -5.37 -3.41 18.45
N LEU A 111 -4.48 -4.41 18.40
CA LEU A 111 -3.08 -4.27 18.04
C LEU A 111 -2.82 -5.05 16.77
N LEU A 112 -2.55 -4.36 15.67
CA LEU A 112 -2.22 -4.95 14.38
C LEU A 112 -0.80 -4.58 13.98
N LYS A 113 0.02 -5.59 13.69
CA LYS A 113 1.36 -5.40 13.14
C LYS A 113 1.35 -5.71 11.65
N LYS A 114 1.91 -4.79 10.85
CA LYS A 114 2.16 -4.94 9.42
C LYS A 114 3.66 -5.01 9.20
N SER A 115 4.15 -6.05 8.51
CA SER A 115 5.56 -6.18 8.12
C SER A 115 5.68 -6.34 6.62
N ILE A 116 6.72 -5.75 6.01
CA ILE A 116 6.92 -5.71 4.56
C ILE A 116 8.30 -6.24 4.23
N PHE A 117 8.40 -7.17 3.30
CA PHE A 117 9.68 -7.69 2.82
C PHE A 117 9.60 -8.21 1.39
N MET A 118 10.75 -8.35 0.75
CA MET A 118 10.87 -8.94 -0.59
C MET A 118 11.79 -10.16 -0.53
N PRO A 119 11.34 -11.33 -1.02
CA PRO A 119 12.21 -12.49 -1.19
C PRO A 119 13.32 -12.19 -2.19
N GLN A 120 14.53 -12.63 -1.87
CA GLN A 120 15.69 -12.41 -2.74
C GLN A 120 15.46 -13.00 -4.14
N GLY A 121 15.75 -12.23 -5.17
CA GLY A 121 15.66 -12.63 -6.57
C GLY A 121 14.25 -12.72 -7.13
N LYS A 122 13.19 -12.45 -6.33
CA LYS A 122 11.80 -12.51 -6.77
C LYS A 122 11.20 -11.11 -6.95
N ALA A 123 10.49 -10.89 -8.05
CA ALA A 123 9.69 -9.67 -8.26
C ALA A 123 8.35 -9.80 -7.50
N CYS A 124 8.44 -9.84 -6.17
CA CYS A 124 7.32 -10.08 -5.28
C CYS A 124 7.54 -9.33 -3.97
N THR A 125 6.51 -8.66 -3.49
CA THR A 125 6.47 -8.06 -2.15
C THR A 125 5.52 -8.86 -1.29
N ILE A 126 5.98 -9.30 -0.13
CA ILE A 126 5.17 -9.98 0.87
C ILE A 126 4.86 -9.00 1.98
N ILE A 127 3.57 -8.91 2.32
CA ILE A 127 3.09 -8.11 3.44
C ILE A 127 2.45 -9.06 4.42
N LYS A 128 2.99 -9.11 5.64
CA LYS A 128 2.44 -9.90 6.72
C LYS A 128 1.63 -9.00 7.65
N TYR A 129 0.41 -9.39 7.93
CA TYR A 129 -0.42 -8.81 8.98
C TYR A 129 -0.51 -9.80 10.13
N GLU A 130 -0.30 -9.33 11.34
CA GLU A 130 -0.36 -10.12 12.57
C GLU A 130 -1.29 -9.39 13.55
N LEU A 131 -2.41 -10.04 13.90
CA LEU A 131 -3.32 -9.53 14.92
C LEU A 131 -2.79 -9.93 16.29
N LEU A 132 -2.06 -9.02 16.95
CA LEU A 132 -1.38 -9.27 18.22
C LEU A 132 -2.33 -9.24 19.42
N ALA A 133 -3.39 -8.46 19.34
CA ALA A 133 -4.47 -8.42 20.33
C ALA A 133 -5.75 -7.88 19.70
N ALA A 134 -6.88 -8.46 20.09
CA ALA A 134 -8.22 -7.94 19.83
C ALA A 134 -9.21 -8.50 20.85
N PRO A 135 -10.26 -7.77 21.26
CA PRO A 135 -11.28 -8.29 22.18
C PRO A 135 -12.11 -9.39 21.57
N ASP A 136 -12.33 -9.36 20.25
CA ASP A 136 -13.11 -10.29 19.46
C ASP A 136 -12.52 -10.40 18.05
N LYS A 137 -13.14 -11.23 17.21
CA LYS A 137 -12.82 -11.26 15.77
C LYS A 137 -13.00 -9.90 15.14
N ILE A 138 -12.08 -9.54 14.28
CA ILE A 138 -12.19 -8.34 13.44
C ILE A 138 -12.33 -8.75 11.98
N ARG A 139 -12.99 -7.92 11.17
CA ARG A 139 -12.92 -8.03 9.73
C ARG A 139 -11.86 -7.06 9.22
N ILE A 140 -11.02 -7.55 8.30
CA ILE A 140 -10.05 -6.74 7.57
C ILE A 140 -10.37 -6.75 6.08
N ASP A 141 -10.43 -5.58 5.45
CA ASP A 141 -10.51 -5.42 4.00
C ASP A 141 -9.15 -4.92 3.50
N LEU A 142 -8.57 -5.64 2.53
CA LEU A 142 -7.30 -5.32 1.89
C LEU A 142 -7.56 -4.98 0.42
N ARG A 143 -7.36 -3.72 0.04
CA ARG A 143 -7.61 -3.21 -1.31
C ARG A 143 -6.31 -2.80 -1.99
N PRO A 144 -5.81 -3.58 -2.97
CA PRO A 144 -4.64 -3.19 -3.73
C PRO A 144 -4.95 -2.04 -4.70
N LEU A 145 -4.03 -1.09 -4.80
CA LEU A 145 -4.07 0.00 -5.77
C LEU A 145 -2.96 -0.20 -6.80
N PHE A 146 -3.36 -0.40 -8.05
CA PHE A 146 -2.47 -0.62 -9.19
C PHE A 146 -2.16 0.70 -9.89
N ALA A 147 -0.94 0.81 -10.42
CA ALA A 147 -0.46 1.97 -11.14
C ALA A 147 -0.03 1.62 -12.58
N HIS A 148 0.67 0.50 -12.78
CA HIS A 148 1.23 0.05 -14.06
C HIS A 148 1.79 1.21 -14.90
N ARG A 149 2.81 1.87 -14.37
CA ARG A 149 3.44 3.05 -14.97
C ARG A 149 4.94 3.05 -14.73
N ILE A 150 5.67 3.78 -15.55
CA ILE A 150 7.07 4.06 -15.28
C ILE A 150 7.19 4.86 -13.99
N ASN A 151 8.21 4.58 -13.18
CA ASN A 151 8.37 5.19 -11.85
C ASN A 151 8.66 6.70 -11.89
N SER A 152 9.11 7.24 -13.02
CA SER A 152 9.30 8.69 -13.23
C SER A 152 8.04 9.41 -13.74
N GLU A 153 6.92 8.73 -13.86
CA GLU A 153 5.66 9.26 -14.38
C GLU A 153 4.55 9.15 -13.32
N VAL A 154 3.45 9.84 -13.53
CA VAL A 154 2.20 9.67 -12.81
C VAL A 154 1.20 8.91 -13.68
N CYS A 155 0.17 8.33 -13.07
CA CYS A 155 -0.95 7.77 -13.81
C CYS A 155 -1.95 8.90 -14.10
N PRO A 156 -2.07 9.38 -15.37
CA PRO A 156 -2.96 10.47 -15.71
C PRO A 156 -4.42 10.01 -15.73
N GLU A 157 -5.35 10.97 -15.69
CA GLU A 157 -6.79 10.68 -15.76
C GLU A 157 -7.17 9.94 -17.06
N ALA A 158 -6.51 10.24 -18.18
CA ALA A 158 -6.71 9.58 -19.46
C ALA A 158 -6.43 8.07 -19.45
N ALA A 159 -5.70 7.58 -18.46
CA ALA A 159 -5.41 6.14 -18.29
C ALA A 159 -6.58 5.31 -17.74
N LYS A 160 -7.69 5.96 -17.39
CA LYS A 160 -8.91 5.25 -16.99
C LYS A 160 -9.41 4.39 -18.16
N GLY A 161 -9.60 3.09 -17.90
CA GLY A 161 -10.00 2.11 -18.94
C GLY A 161 -8.83 1.27 -19.51
N GLU A 162 -7.58 1.53 -19.13
CA GLU A 162 -6.42 0.75 -19.57
C GLU A 162 -6.14 -0.50 -18.73
N PHE A 163 -6.97 -0.79 -17.73
CA PHE A 163 -6.83 -1.95 -16.85
C PHE A 163 -7.88 -2.99 -17.12
N GLU A 164 -7.45 -4.25 -17.14
CA GLU A 164 -8.30 -5.43 -17.28
C GLU A 164 -8.05 -6.41 -16.13
N VAL A 165 -9.11 -7.03 -15.64
CA VAL A 165 -9.04 -8.13 -14.67
C VAL A 165 -8.88 -9.43 -15.46
N LEU A 166 -7.74 -10.09 -15.34
CA LEU A 166 -7.47 -11.36 -15.99
C LEU A 166 -8.23 -12.51 -15.33
N PHE A 167 -8.28 -12.50 -14.01
CA PHE A 167 -9.06 -13.40 -13.17
C PHE A 167 -9.27 -12.81 -11.78
N ASN A 168 -10.29 -13.27 -11.09
CA ASN A 168 -10.53 -13.01 -9.66
C ASN A 168 -11.07 -14.31 -9.03
N GLU A 169 -10.24 -15.03 -8.35
CA GLU A 169 -10.57 -16.33 -7.78
C GLU A 169 -10.19 -16.38 -6.30
N ASN A 170 -11.15 -16.83 -5.47
CA ASN A 170 -10.96 -16.94 -4.03
C ASN A 170 -10.40 -15.64 -3.42
N SER A 171 -9.13 -15.66 -3.04
CA SER A 171 -8.39 -14.56 -2.41
C SER A 171 -7.35 -13.92 -3.33
N SER A 172 -7.46 -14.09 -4.66
CA SER A 172 -6.47 -13.67 -5.65
C SER A 172 -7.10 -12.90 -6.80
N VAL A 173 -6.34 -11.96 -7.36
CA VAL A 173 -6.69 -11.23 -8.57
C VAL A 173 -5.48 -11.05 -9.47
N GLY A 174 -5.66 -11.26 -10.76
CA GLY A 174 -4.69 -10.91 -11.79
C GLY A 174 -5.16 -9.66 -12.52
N VAL A 175 -4.24 -8.74 -12.78
CA VAL A 175 -4.49 -7.46 -13.46
C VAL A 175 -3.52 -7.28 -14.59
N GLU A 176 -4.02 -6.90 -15.75
CA GLU A 176 -3.24 -6.45 -16.90
C GLU A 176 -3.54 -4.98 -17.18
N GLY A 177 -2.54 -4.24 -17.58
CA GLY A 177 -2.67 -2.85 -18.01
C GLY A 177 -1.34 -2.28 -18.46
N LYS A 178 -1.36 -1.43 -19.49
CA LYS A 178 -0.17 -0.72 -20.01
C LYS A 178 1.02 -1.67 -20.32
N GLY A 179 0.72 -2.88 -20.81
CA GLY A 179 1.75 -3.88 -21.14
C GLY A 179 2.35 -4.61 -19.95
N HIS A 180 1.83 -4.41 -18.75
CA HIS A 180 2.26 -5.10 -17.53
C HIS A 180 1.19 -6.05 -17.01
N ARG A 181 1.63 -7.15 -16.40
CA ARG A 181 0.78 -8.06 -15.62
C ARG A 181 1.25 -8.10 -14.19
N SER A 182 0.32 -8.07 -13.27
CA SER A 182 0.62 -8.22 -11.84
C SER A 182 -0.48 -9.00 -11.14
N TYR A 183 -0.11 -9.58 -10.01
CA TYR A 183 -0.98 -10.46 -9.24
C TYR A 183 -0.98 -10.01 -7.79
N PHE A 184 -2.16 -10.02 -7.18
CA PHE A 184 -2.34 -9.82 -5.75
C PHE A 184 -3.04 -11.05 -5.20
N SER A 185 -2.54 -11.58 -4.10
CA SER A 185 -3.09 -12.77 -3.44
C SER A 185 -2.92 -12.65 -1.94
N VAL A 186 -3.89 -13.17 -1.18
CA VAL A 186 -3.79 -13.35 0.27
C VAL A 186 -3.96 -14.81 0.63
N THR A 187 -3.48 -15.19 1.82
CA THR A 187 -3.51 -16.57 2.29
C THR A 187 -4.91 -17.06 2.67
N SER A 188 -5.82 -16.13 3.00
CA SER A 188 -7.21 -16.40 3.39
C SER A 188 -8.13 -15.26 2.97
N GLY A 189 -9.44 -15.43 3.16
CA GLY A 189 -10.45 -14.43 2.83
C GLY A 189 -11.08 -14.63 1.46
N ALA A 190 -12.00 -13.74 1.12
CA ALA A 190 -12.78 -13.77 -0.11
C ALA A 190 -12.64 -12.48 -0.92
N TRP A 191 -12.44 -12.62 -2.23
CA TRP A 191 -12.38 -11.49 -3.15
C TRP A 191 -13.77 -10.90 -3.37
N ALA A 192 -13.88 -9.57 -3.22
CA ALA A 192 -15.04 -8.78 -3.59
C ALA A 192 -14.70 -7.87 -4.76
N SER A 193 -15.29 -8.13 -5.93
CA SER A 193 -15.11 -7.30 -7.13
C SER A 193 -15.89 -5.99 -6.94
N LYS A 194 -15.16 -4.93 -6.69
CA LYS A 194 -15.68 -3.55 -6.53
C LYS A 194 -14.66 -2.58 -7.11
N PRO A 195 -14.58 -2.46 -8.45
CA PRO A 195 -13.61 -1.58 -9.09
C PRO A 195 -13.84 -0.13 -8.69
N LEU A 196 -12.75 0.57 -8.42
CA LEU A 196 -12.76 1.96 -7.96
C LEU A 196 -11.48 2.66 -8.39
N TRP A 197 -11.60 3.93 -8.80
CA TRP A 197 -10.48 4.84 -8.98
C TRP A 197 -10.27 5.70 -7.73
N TYR A 198 -9.03 5.77 -7.30
CA TYR A 198 -8.55 6.75 -6.33
C TYR A 198 -7.97 7.92 -7.12
N GLU A 199 -8.69 9.02 -7.14
CA GLU A 199 -8.40 10.16 -8.02
C GLU A 199 -7.73 11.29 -7.25
N ASN A 200 -6.91 12.08 -7.97
CA ASN A 200 -6.29 13.31 -7.44
C ASN A 200 -5.42 13.11 -6.18
N LEU A 201 -4.73 11.98 -6.10
CA LEU A 201 -3.69 11.76 -5.10
C LEU A 201 -2.52 12.70 -5.39
N ILE A 202 -1.97 13.35 -4.37
CA ILE A 202 -0.84 14.27 -4.52
C ILE A 202 0.44 13.60 -4.00
N TYR A 203 1.46 13.59 -4.85
CA TYR A 203 2.83 13.26 -4.48
C TYR A 203 3.56 14.55 -4.13
N GLU A 204 3.45 14.97 -2.87
CA GLU A 204 3.83 16.32 -2.44
C GLU A 204 5.34 16.63 -2.59
N GLN A 205 6.21 15.62 -2.54
CA GLN A 205 7.65 15.84 -2.77
C GLN A 205 7.93 16.15 -4.23
N ASP A 206 7.15 15.59 -5.16
CA ASP A 206 7.23 15.90 -6.57
C ASP A 206 6.61 17.26 -6.86
N ASP A 207 5.52 17.61 -6.18
CA ASP A 207 4.85 18.93 -6.29
C ASP A 207 5.80 20.08 -5.90
N ILE A 208 6.55 19.90 -4.80
CA ILE A 208 7.59 20.86 -4.37
C ILE A 208 8.67 21.05 -5.44
N THR A 209 8.98 20.03 -6.23
CA THR A 209 9.99 20.07 -7.31
C THR A 209 9.41 20.43 -8.66
N GLU A 210 8.14 20.85 -8.73
CA GLU A 210 7.40 21.16 -9.96
C GLU A 210 7.33 20.00 -10.96
N ALA A 211 7.50 18.78 -10.49
CA ALA A 211 7.34 17.58 -11.28
C ALA A 211 5.86 17.14 -11.31
N PRO A 212 5.43 16.31 -12.29
CA PRO A 212 4.07 15.77 -12.31
C PRO A 212 3.74 15.03 -11.01
N SER A 213 2.79 15.56 -10.23
CA SER A 213 2.53 15.15 -8.85
C SER A 213 1.11 14.59 -8.62
N VAL A 214 0.18 14.88 -9.52
CA VAL A 214 -1.22 14.42 -9.41
C VAL A 214 -1.36 13.05 -10.06
N ALA A 215 -1.78 12.06 -9.28
CA ALA A 215 -1.91 10.68 -9.72
C ALA A 215 -3.30 10.10 -9.50
N HIS A 216 -3.65 9.14 -10.35
CA HIS A 216 -4.85 8.32 -10.22
C HIS A 216 -4.43 6.87 -10.11
N LEU A 217 -5.03 6.13 -9.18
CA LEU A 217 -4.73 4.72 -8.94
C LEU A 217 -6.01 3.89 -9.06
N TRP A 218 -5.89 2.74 -9.67
CA TRP A 218 -7.02 1.85 -9.89
C TRP A 218 -7.01 0.65 -8.96
N SER A 219 -8.19 0.23 -8.54
CA SER A 219 -8.41 -1.00 -7.78
C SER A 219 -9.52 -1.84 -8.41
N PRO A 220 -9.30 -3.14 -8.67
CA PRO A 220 -10.35 -4.05 -9.15
C PRO A 220 -11.33 -4.47 -8.05
N GLY A 221 -10.96 -4.27 -6.78
CA GLY A 221 -11.74 -4.74 -5.64
C GLY A 221 -10.90 -4.86 -4.38
N HIS A 222 -11.33 -5.70 -3.46
CA HIS A 222 -10.63 -5.97 -2.22
C HIS A 222 -10.83 -7.41 -1.76
N VAL A 223 -9.93 -7.91 -0.94
CA VAL A 223 -10.17 -9.13 -0.17
C VAL A 223 -10.74 -8.76 1.18
N THR A 224 -11.75 -9.47 1.61
CA THR A 224 -12.31 -9.42 2.97
C THR A 224 -11.95 -10.69 3.72
N ASP A 225 -11.42 -10.56 4.93
CA ASP A 225 -11.14 -11.68 5.82
C ASP A 225 -11.60 -11.40 7.24
N GLU A 226 -11.92 -12.46 7.99
CA GLU A 226 -12.19 -12.43 9.43
C GLU A 226 -11.00 -13.04 10.15
N VAL A 227 -10.36 -12.26 11.01
CA VAL A 227 -9.13 -12.66 11.72
C VAL A 227 -9.32 -12.60 13.23
N SER A 228 -8.64 -13.50 13.93
CA SER A 228 -8.63 -13.60 15.39
C SER A 228 -7.23 -13.31 15.92
N GLU A 229 -7.13 -13.06 17.23
CA GLU A 229 -5.84 -12.92 17.90
C GLU A 229 -4.95 -14.15 17.63
N GLY A 230 -3.73 -13.89 17.19
CA GLY A 230 -2.73 -14.91 16.84
C GLY A 230 -2.72 -15.31 15.36
N ASP A 231 -3.67 -14.81 14.55
CA ASP A 231 -3.66 -14.98 13.09
C ASP A 231 -2.66 -14.03 12.43
#